data_e4b5920d14c535522938811ac36698d3
#
_entry.id   e4b5920d14c535522938811ac36698d3
#
_cell.length_a   1.000
_cell.length_b   1.000
_cell.length_c   1.000
_cell.angle_alpha   90.00
_cell.angle_beta   90.00
_cell.angle_gamma   90.00
#
_symmetry.space_group_name_H-M   'P 1'
#
loop_
_entity.id
_entity.type
_entity.pdbx_description
1 polymer ?
#
loop_
_entity_poly.entity_id
_entity_poly.type
_entity_poly.pdbx_seq_one_letter_code
_entity_poly.pdbx_strand_id
1 'polypeptide(L)'
;GHEMNSNEESSGTTLDMRHSLHEMNNDPTAPMMMWNSGFSNSILKSQEKTTIHSSDSLRSLTFNLTGNMWRYTWSINGKTLSASDKIKIKKGEVVRITLNNTTMMHHPMHLHGHFFRVLNGQGEYAPLKHTVDVPPMSRVTIEFEANEEKDWFFHCHILYHMKTGMARVVSYEGSERDSRLAPFPYAMINKM
;
A
#
# COMPACT_ATOMS: atom_id res chain seq x y z
N GLY A 1 6.87 71.94 -5.38
CA GLY A 1 5.94 70.91 -5.82
C GLY A 1 6.71 69.75 -6.45
N HIS A 2 6.81 68.62 -5.79
CA HIS A 2 7.22 67.37 -6.41
C HIS A 2 6.17 66.34 -6.05
N GLU A 3 5.38 65.98 -7.03
CA GLU A 3 4.54 64.78 -7.01
C GLU A 3 5.43 63.59 -7.33
N MET A 4 5.47 62.60 -6.46
CA MET A 4 5.90 61.24 -6.78
C MET A 4 4.71 60.33 -6.77
N ASN A 5 4.37 59.87 -7.96
CA ASN A 5 3.39 58.83 -8.21
C ASN A 5 4.14 57.48 -8.19
N SER A 6 3.81 56.61 -7.24
CA SER A 6 4.27 55.25 -7.23
C SER A 6 3.08 54.32 -7.08
N ASN A 7 2.50 53.95 -8.23
CA ASN A 7 1.63 52.79 -8.33
C ASN A 7 2.50 51.56 -8.65
N GLU A 8 2.81 50.75 -7.68
CA GLU A 8 3.19 49.37 -7.90
C GLU A 8 1.97 48.48 -7.64
N GLU A 9 1.32 48.09 -8.74
CA GLU A 9 0.37 46.97 -8.73
C GLU A 9 1.14 45.66 -8.55
N SER A 10 1.13 45.12 -7.35
CA SER A 10 1.50 43.75 -7.07
C SER A 10 0.38 42.83 -7.56
N SER A 11 0.48 42.34 -8.78
CA SER A 11 -0.37 41.24 -9.26
C SER A 11 0.08 39.95 -8.60
N GLY A 12 -0.47 39.69 -7.42
CA GLY A 12 -0.38 38.39 -6.78
C GLY A 12 -1.19 37.36 -7.58
N THR A 13 -0.52 36.56 -8.36
CA THR A 13 -1.07 35.34 -8.93
C THR A 13 -1.38 34.38 -7.80
N THR A 14 -2.57 34.48 -7.24
CA THR A 14 -3.18 33.40 -6.46
C THR A 14 -3.44 32.26 -7.44
N LEU A 15 -2.45 31.41 -7.60
CA LEU A 15 -2.63 30.12 -8.28
C LEU A 15 -3.79 29.42 -7.58
N ASP A 16 -4.80 29.11 -8.36
CA ASP A 16 -6.00 28.43 -7.93
C ASP A 16 -5.66 26.98 -7.49
N MET A 17 -5.20 26.86 -6.25
CA MET A 17 -4.90 25.56 -5.62
C MET A 17 -6.13 24.67 -5.47
N ARG A 18 -7.33 25.22 -5.65
CA ARG A 18 -8.57 24.44 -5.46
C ARG A 18 -8.87 23.52 -6.63
N HIS A 19 -8.49 23.89 -7.85
CA HIS A 19 -8.72 23.06 -9.03
C HIS A 19 -7.75 21.88 -9.08
N SER A 20 -6.50 22.08 -8.68
CA SER A 20 -5.47 21.03 -8.63
C SER A 20 -5.78 19.94 -7.58
N LEU A 21 -6.41 20.30 -6.48
CA LEU A 21 -6.75 19.33 -5.41
C LEU A 21 -7.92 18.40 -5.79
N HIS A 22 -8.79 18.81 -6.70
CA HIS A 22 -9.95 18.01 -7.08
C HIS A 22 -9.60 16.93 -8.11
N GLU A 23 -8.66 17.20 -9.00
CA GLU A 23 -8.16 16.20 -9.97
C GLU A 23 -7.24 15.15 -9.30
N MET A 24 -6.47 15.55 -8.27
CA MET A 24 -5.62 14.62 -7.50
C MET A 24 -6.40 13.58 -6.70
N ASN A 25 -7.66 13.88 -6.32
CA ASN A 25 -8.46 12.97 -5.50
C ASN A 25 -9.01 11.74 -6.24
N ASN A 26 -8.97 11.72 -7.56
CA ASN A 26 -9.51 10.63 -8.38
C ASN A 26 -8.45 9.68 -8.95
N ASP A 27 -7.16 10.01 -8.81
CA ASP A 27 -6.08 9.13 -9.20
C ASP A 27 -5.74 8.17 -8.05
N PRO A 28 -6.03 6.86 -8.19
CA PRO A 28 -5.69 5.87 -7.15
C PRO A 28 -4.18 5.70 -6.95
N THR A 29 -3.35 6.28 -7.83
CA THR A 29 -1.89 6.27 -7.72
C THR A 29 -1.34 7.58 -7.17
N ALA A 30 -2.16 8.64 -7.09
CA ALA A 30 -1.71 9.92 -6.56
C ALA A 30 -1.38 9.82 -5.06
N PRO A 31 -0.21 10.28 -4.63
CA PRO A 31 0.10 10.35 -3.21
C PRO A 31 -0.83 11.37 -2.57
N MET A 32 -1.66 10.91 -1.64
CA MET A 32 -2.48 11.81 -0.83
C MET A 32 -1.52 12.67 0.01
N MET A 33 -1.42 13.97 -0.31
CA MET A 33 -0.61 14.90 0.47
C MET A 33 -1.13 14.94 1.90
N MET A 34 -0.44 14.29 2.80
CA MET A 34 -0.74 14.35 4.22
C MET A 34 0.51 14.63 5.03
N TRP A 35 0.38 15.64 5.83
CA TRP A 35 1.10 15.96 7.08
C TRP A 35 2.45 15.30 7.21
N ASN A 36 3.41 16.11 6.87
CA ASN A 36 4.83 15.90 6.98
C ASN A 36 5.23 15.29 8.32
N SER A 37 5.88 14.15 8.24
CA SER A 37 7.00 13.85 9.12
C SER A 37 7.96 12.88 8.45
N GLY A 38 8.96 13.43 7.84
CA GLY A 38 10.24 12.80 7.60
C GLY A 38 10.35 11.91 6.37
N PHE A 39 9.72 10.80 6.24
CA PHE A 39 9.99 9.88 5.14
C PHE A 39 8.72 9.57 4.34
N SER A 40 8.59 10.20 3.17
CA SER A 40 7.49 9.90 2.26
C SER A 40 7.94 8.92 1.19
N ASN A 41 7.13 7.88 0.94
CA ASN A 41 7.35 6.98 -0.20
C ASN A 41 7.36 7.72 -1.54
N SER A 42 6.79 8.93 -1.64
CA SER A 42 6.68 9.72 -2.86
C SER A 42 8.01 10.17 -3.45
N ILE A 43 9.04 10.34 -2.62
CA ILE A 43 10.38 10.78 -3.07
C ILE A 43 11.27 9.63 -3.53
N LEU A 44 10.91 8.40 -3.22
CA LEU A 44 11.71 7.23 -3.57
C LEU A 44 11.63 6.95 -5.06
N LYS A 45 12.78 6.67 -5.66
CA LYS A 45 12.92 6.33 -7.06
C LYS A 45 13.91 5.19 -7.21
N SER A 46 13.61 4.22 -8.07
CA SER A 46 14.56 3.20 -8.47
C SER A 46 15.64 3.80 -9.39
N GLN A 47 16.84 3.25 -9.34
CA GLN A 47 17.91 3.59 -10.27
C GLN A 47 17.68 2.96 -11.64
N GLU A 48 17.01 1.83 -11.69
CA GLU A 48 16.69 1.07 -12.89
C GLU A 48 15.19 1.04 -13.12
N LYS A 49 14.79 0.78 -14.37
CA LYS A 49 13.38 0.57 -14.71
C LYS A 49 12.86 -0.69 -14.04
N THR A 50 11.70 -0.57 -13.42
CA THR A 50 11.04 -1.65 -12.68
C THR A 50 9.71 -2.05 -13.31
N THR A 51 9.46 -1.62 -14.55
CA THR A 51 8.21 -1.92 -15.25
C THR A 51 7.99 -3.42 -15.37
N ILE A 52 6.79 -3.86 -15.05
CA ILE A 52 6.37 -5.25 -15.29
C ILE A 52 5.96 -5.35 -16.76
N HIS A 53 6.70 -6.16 -17.53
CA HIS A 53 6.56 -6.22 -18.98
C HIS A 53 5.51 -7.19 -19.49
N SER A 54 4.96 -8.03 -18.64
CA SER A 54 4.04 -9.04 -19.13
C SER A 54 2.91 -9.30 -18.16
N SER A 55 1.72 -8.97 -18.57
CA SER A 55 0.58 -9.86 -18.38
C SER A 55 -0.63 -9.24 -19.04
N ASP A 56 -1.34 -10.06 -19.74
CA ASP A 56 -2.64 -9.70 -20.34
C ASP A 56 -3.73 -9.57 -19.26
N SER A 57 -3.42 -9.88 -18.00
CA SER A 57 -4.38 -9.80 -16.90
C SER A 57 -3.86 -9.00 -15.71
N LEU A 58 -4.58 -7.93 -15.40
CA LEU A 58 -4.39 -7.12 -14.20
C LEU A 58 -5.50 -7.45 -13.19
N ARG A 59 -5.10 -7.92 -12.01
CA ARG A 59 -6.00 -8.08 -10.86
C ARG A 59 -5.86 -6.90 -9.91
N SER A 60 -6.90 -6.11 -9.78
CA SER A 60 -6.94 -4.99 -8.83
C SER A 60 -7.68 -5.37 -7.55
N LEU A 61 -7.05 -5.11 -6.40
CA LEU A 61 -7.58 -5.37 -5.07
C LEU A 61 -7.52 -4.11 -4.22
N THR A 62 -8.49 -3.93 -3.33
CA THR A 62 -8.47 -2.84 -2.35
C THR A 62 -8.54 -3.42 -0.94
N PHE A 63 -7.60 -3.04 -0.10
CA PHE A 63 -7.53 -3.43 1.30
C PHE A 63 -7.65 -2.21 2.20
N ASN A 64 -8.74 -2.13 2.92
CA ASN A 64 -8.91 -1.16 3.99
C ASN A 64 -8.22 -1.68 5.24
N LEU A 65 -7.18 -0.98 5.67
CA LEU A 65 -6.50 -1.23 6.93
C LEU A 65 -7.35 -0.58 8.03
N THR A 66 -7.89 -1.41 8.90
CA THR A 66 -8.87 -1.02 9.91
C THR A 66 -8.41 -1.43 11.29
N GLY A 67 -8.89 -0.74 12.32
CA GLY A 67 -8.52 -1.05 13.69
C GLY A 67 -9.50 -0.48 14.70
N ASN A 68 -9.53 -1.11 15.88
CA ASN A 68 -10.25 -0.64 17.02
C ASN A 68 -9.30 -0.48 18.19
N MET A 69 -8.97 0.78 18.52
CA MET A 69 -8.05 1.14 19.61
C MET A 69 -8.53 0.69 20.99
N TRP A 70 -9.85 0.60 21.20
CA TRP A 70 -10.45 0.18 22.48
C TRP A 70 -10.33 -1.33 22.73
N ARG A 71 -10.42 -2.11 21.64
CA ARG A 71 -10.31 -3.58 21.70
C ARG A 71 -8.95 -4.09 21.29
N TYR A 72 -8.05 -3.20 20.88
CA TYR A 72 -6.72 -3.55 20.34
C TYR A 72 -6.80 -4.61 19.24
N THR A 73 -7.82 -4.52 18.40
CA THR A 73 -8.01 -5.45 17.27
C THR A 73 -7.75 -4.71 15.97
N TRP A 74 -6.85 -5.24 15.20
CA TRP A 74 -6.46 -4.71 13.91
C TRP A 74 -6.85 -5.69 12.80
N SER A 75 -7.25 -5.19 11.65
CA SER A 75 -7.83 -6.04 10.62
C SER A 75 -7.63 -5.46 9.22
N ILE A 76 -7.86 -6.29 8.21
CA ILE A 76 -7.93 -5.88 6.80
C ILE A 76 -9.36 -6.13 6.33
N ASN A 77 -10.01 -5.10 5.74
CA ASN A 77 -11.42 -5.15 5.35
C ASN A 77 -12.35 -5.60 6.48
N GLY A 78 -12.09 -5.16 7.71
CA GLY A 78 -12.89 -5.50 8.89
C GLY A 78 -12.79 -6.95 9.36
N LYS A 79 -11.94 -7.77 8.75
CA LYS A 79 -11.74 -9.17 9.12
C LYS A 79 -10.33 -9.41 9.64
N THR A 80 -10.20 -10.17 10.71
CA THR A 80 -8.92 -10.68 11.20
C THR A 80 -8.45 -11.84 10.34
N LEU A 81 -7.19 -12.26 10.47
CA LEU A 81 -6.63 -13.38 9.72
C LEU A 81 -7.46 -14.66 9.89
N SER A 82 -7.89 -14.96 11.12
CA SER A 82 -8.68 -16.17 11.44
C SER A 82 -10.08 -16.16 10.85
N ALA A 83 -10.63 -14.97 10.57
CA ALA A 83 -11.99 -14.80 10.06
C ALA A 83 -12.03 -14.53 8.54
N SER A 84 -10.87 -14.59 7.86
CA SER A 84 -10.76 -14.22 6.45
C SER A 84 -10.38 -15.39 5.57
N ASP A 85 -10.91 -15.37 4.35
CA ASP A 85 -10.50 -16.27 3.28
C ASP A 85 -9.12 -15.88 2.72
N LYS A 86 -8.46 -16.84 2.11
CA LYS A 86 -7.21 -16.60 1.37
C LYS A 86 -7.49 -15.72 0.14
N ILE A 87 -6.56 -14.83 -0.15
CA ILE A 87 -6.57 -14.03 -1.38
C ILE A 87 -6.05 -14.90 -2.51
N LYS A 88 -6.96 -15.33 -3.40
CA LYS A 88 -6.59 -16.15 -4.53
C LYS A 88 -6.05 -15.31 -5.68
N ILE A 89 -4.85 -15.66 -6.16
CA ILE A 89 -4.20 -15.07 -7.34
C ILE A 89 -3.76 -16.15 -8.30
N LYS A 90 -3.51 -15.79 -9.57
CA LYS A 90 -3.05 -16.72 -10.60
C LYS A 90 -1.61 -16.44 -10.96
N LYS A 91 -0.84 -17.50 -11.20
CA LYS A 91 0.52 -17.36 -11.71
C LYS A 91 0.52 -16.66 -13.07
N GLY A 92 1.38 -15.66 -13.23
CA GLY A 92 1.51 -14.85 -14.45
C GLY A 92 0.63 -13.62 -14.52
N GLU A 93 -0.30 -13.39 -13.58
CA GLU A 93 -1.05 -12.13 -13.54
C GLU A 93 -0.26 -11.02 -12.84
N VAL A 94 -0.56 -9.77 -13.18
CA VAL A 94 -0.12 -8.60 -12.40
C VAL A 94 -1.15 -8.33 -11.33
N VAL A 95 -0.70 -8.28 -10.07
CA VAL A 95 -1.57 -7.98 -8.93
C VAL A 95 -1.28 -6.58 -8.45
N ARG A 96 -2.29 -5.72 -8.48
CA ARG A 96 -2.24 -4.36 -7.93
C ARG A 96 -3.09 -4.27 -6.68
N ILE A 97 -2.48 -3.88 -5.57
CA ILE A 97 -3.15 -3.75 -4.28
C ILE A 97 -3.15 -2.28 -3.85
N THR A 98 -4.32 -1.72 -3.67
CA THR A 98 -4.48 -0.41 -3.03
C THR A 98 -4.69 -0.61 -1.53
N LEU A 99 -3.74 -0.15 -0.74
CA LEU A 99 -3.79 -0.17 0.72
C LEU A 99 -4.36 1.16 1.19
N ASN A 100 -5.54 1.14 1.76
CA ASN A 100 -6.24 2.32 2.26
C ASN A 100 -6.23 2.30 3.79
N ASN A 101 -5.40 3.12 4.41
CA ASN A 101 -5.32 3.21 5.86
C ASN A 101 -6.38 4.18 6.39
N THR A 102 -7.38 3.63 7.06
CA THR A 102 -8.47 4.39 7.70
C THR A 102 -8.24 4.60 9.19
N THR A 103 -7.03 4.34 9.67
CA THR A 103 -6.65 4.47 11.08
C THR A 103 -5.69 5.62 11.31
N MET A 104 -5.46 5.98 12.56
CA MET A 104 -4.47 6.98 12.96
C MET A 104 -3.08 6.40 13.24
N MET A 105 -2.86 5.14 12.91
CA MET A 105 -1.59 4.43 13.11
C MET A 105 -0.89 4.17 11.78
N HIS A 106 0.44 4.14 11.80
CA HIS A 106 1.25 3.65 10.69
C HIS A 106 1.09 2.13 10.55
N HIS A 107 1.07 1.65 9.34
CA HIS A 107 1.03 0.22 9.04
C HIS A 107 2.10 -0.14 8.00
N PRO A 108 3.31 -0.56 8.43
CA PRO A 108 4.30 -1.15 7.53
C PRO A 108 3.79 -2.50 7.03
N MET A 109 3.33 -2.55 5.78
CA MET A 109 2.77 -3.75 5.17
C MET A 109 3.84 -4.53 4.43
N HIS A 110 3.98 -5.81 4.76
CA HIS A 110 4.98 -6.72 4.22
C HIS A 110 4.33 -7.90 3.50
N LEU A 111 4.83 -8.19 2.31
CA LEU A 111 4.47 -9.38 1.54
C LEU A 111 5.69 -10.30 1.45
N HIS A 112 5.55 -11.52 1.98
CA HIS A 112 6.58 -12.54 1.88
C HIS A 112 6.76 -13.01 0.43
N GLY A 113 7.99 -13.37 0.08
CA GLY A 113 8.35 -13.99 -1.19
C GLY A 113 8.27 -13.09 -2.43
N HIS A 114 7.85 -11.84 -2.30
CA HIS A 114 7.67 -10.93 -3.43
C HIS A 114 8.35 -9.60 -3.21
N PHE A 115 8.90 -9.06 -4.29
CA PHE A 115 9.17 -7.63 -4.40
C PHE A 115 8.03 -6.98 -5.17
N PHE A 116 7.54 -5.86 -4.67
CA PHE A 116 6.50 -5.09 -5.34
C PHE A 116 6.98 -3.68 -5.65
N ARG A 117 6.45 -3.14 -6.73
CA ARG A 117 6.60 -1.73 -7.10
C ARG A 117 5.69 -0.89 -6.22
N VAL A 118 6.17 0.20 -5.68
CA VAL A 118 5.33 1.21 -5.02
C VAL A 118 4.96 2.26 -6.04
N LEU A 119 3.67 2.33 -6.41
CA LEU A 119 3.17 3.26 -7.41
C LEU A 119 3.03 4.67 -6.80
N ASN A 120 4.13 5.40 -6.80
CA ASN A 120 4.30 6.68 -6.13
C ASN A 120 4.46 7.87 -7.10
N GLY A 121 4.06 7.72 -8.36
CA GLY A 121 4.19 8.75 -9.40
C GLY A 121 5.52 8.72 -10.15
N GLN A 122 6.46 7.81 -9.83
CA GLN A 122 7.75 7.69 -10.53
C GLN A 122 7.68 6.84 -11.82
N GLY A 123 6.49 6.43 -12.25
CA GLY A 123 6.27 5.70 -13.49
C GLY A 123 7.12 4.44 -13.60
N GLU A 124 7.93 4.36 -14.66
CA GLU A 124 8.84 3.21 -14.92
C GLU A 124 9.90 3.01 -13.84
N TYR A 125 10.18 4.03 -13.02
CA TYR A 125 11.19 4.02 -11.97
C TYR A 125 10.58 3.89 -10.57
N ALA A 126 9.36 3.36 -10.47
CA ALA A 126 8.74 3.07 -9.19
C ALA A 126 9.65 2.19 -8.33
N PRO A 127 9.87 2.50 -7.03
CA PRO A 127 10.80 1.75 -6.22
C PRO A 127 10.29 0.33 -5.94
N LEU A 128 11.20 -0.65 -5.97
CA LEU A 128 10.94 -2.03 -5.54
C LEU A 128 11.15 -2.15 -4.05
N LYS A 129 10.16 -2.69 -3.36
CA LYS A 129 10.17 -2.95 -1.93
C LYS A 129 9.49 -4.28 -1.63
N HIS A 130 9.75 -4.83 -0.46
CA HIS A 130 9.00 -5.96 0.11
C HIS A 130 8.18 -5.53 1.33
N THR A 131 8.42 -4.33 1.84
CA THR A 131 7.69 -3.70 2.95
C THR A 131 7.47 -2.23 2.62
N VAL A 132 6.26 -1.75 2.79
CA VAL A 132 5.92 -0.34 2.57
C VAL A 132 5.11 0.19 3.74
N ASP A 133 5.49 1.35 4.25
CA ASP A 133 4.69 2.04 5.24
C ASP A 133 3.46 2.69 4.62
N VAL A 134 2.32 2.47 5.25
CA VAL A 134 1.06 3.15 4.93
C VAL A 134 0.75 4.12 6.07
N PRO A 135 1.03 5.43 5.91
CA PRO A 135 0.81 6.41 6.95
C PRO A 135 -0.66 6.53 7.37
N PRO A 136 -0.94 7.14 8.53
CA PRO A 136 -2.30 7.39 8.98
C PRO A 136 -3.15 8.10 7.93
N MET A 137 -4.40 7.69 7.79
CA MET A 137 -5.39 8.31 6.88
C MET A 137 -4.90 8.50 5.45
N SER A 138 -4.02 7.62 4.98
CA SER A 138 -3.39 7.69 3.66
C SER A 138 -3.64 6.43 2.82
N ARG A 139 -3.23 6.53 1.56
CA ARG A 139 -3.34 5.44 0.60
C ARG A 139 -1.99 5.17 -0.04
N VAL A 140 -1.65 3.89 -0.19
CA VAL A 140 -0.48 3.44 -0.92
C VAL A 140 -0.90 2.34 -1.88
N THR A 141 -0.45 2.42 -3.13
CA THR A 141 -0.71 1.37 -4.12
C THR A 141 0.60 0.63 -4.43
N ILE A 142 0.53 -0.68 -4.39
CA ILE A 142 1.63 -1.58 -4.75
C ILE A 142 1.23 -2.46 -5.91
N GLU A 143 2.23 -2.93 -6.67
CA GLU A 143 2.02 -3.78 -7.83
C GLU A 143 3.15 -4.81 -7.94
N PHE A 144 2.80 -6.06 -8.20
CA PHE A 144 3.78 -7.12 -8.39
C PHE A 144 3.31 -8.14 -9.42
N GLU A 145 4.25 -8.82 -10.04
CA GLU A 145 3.99 -9.96 -10.88
C GLU A 145 3.83 -11.21 -10.01
N ALA A 146 2.77 -11.95 -10.23
CA ALA A 146 2.51 -13.20 -9.53
C ALA A 146 3.34 -14.33 -10.16
N ASN A 147 4.62 -14.41 -9.82
CA ASN A 147 5.59 -15.34 -10.40
C ASN A 147 6.05 -16.45 -9.47
N GLU A 148 5.44 -16.54 -8.29
CA GLU A 148 5.72 -17.55 -7.28
C GLU A 148 4.68 -18.67 -7.27
N GLU A 149 4.69 -19.49 -6.23
CA GLU A 149 3.77 -20.59 -6.00
C GLU A 149 3.43 -20.72 -4.52
N LYS A 150 2.37 -21.47 -4.19
CA LYS A 150 1.95 -21.75 -2.80
C LYS A 150 1.31 -20.55 -2.09
N ASP A 151 1.47 -20.53 -0.78
CA ASP A 151 0.85 -19.57 0.13
C ASP A 151 1.91 -18.62 0.67
N TRP A 152 1.61 -17.32 0.61
CA TRP A 152 2.49 -16.28 1.10
C TRP A 152 1.78 -15.40 2.12
N PHE A 153 2.51 -15.01 3.17
CA PHE A 153 1.95 -14.19 4.23
C PHE A 153 2.03 -12.72 3.85
N PHE A 154 0.93 -12.00 3.99
CA PHE A 154 0.81 -10.55 3.81
C PHE A 154 0.31 -9.95 5.11
N HIS A 155 1.12 -9.10 5.76
CA HIS A 155 0.80 -8.63 7.11
C HIS A 155 1.41 -7.28 7.46
N CYS A 156 0.84 -6.62 8.46
CA CYS A 156 1.48 -5.49 9.10
C CYS A 156 2.72 -5.96 9.89
N HIS A 157 3.85 -5.26 9.73
CA HIS A 157 5.09 -5.63 10.41
C HIS A 157 5.17 -5.12 11.85
N ILE A 158 4.22 -4.30 12.30
CA ILE A 158 4.05 -4.01 13.73
C ILE A 158 3.45 -5.26 14.38
N LEU A 159 4.22 -5.86 15.30
CA LEU A 159 3.91 -7.17 15.87
C LEU A 159 2.52 -7.23 16.51
N TYR A 160 2.12 -6.20 17.25
CA TYR A 160 0.78 -6.15 17.87
C TYR A 160 -0.33 -6.09 16.83
N HIS A 161 -0.18 -5.33 15.77
CA HIS A 161 -1.18 -5.24 14.68
C HIS A 161 -1.32 -6.59 13.98
N MET A 162 -0.19 -7.25 13.68
CA MET A 162 -0.18 -8.58 13.06
C MET A 162 -0.85 -9.62 13.97
N LYS A 163 -0.44 -9.70 15.24
CA LYS A 163 -0.95 -10.70 16.19
C LYS A 163 -2.45 -10.57 16.45
N THR A 164 -2.97 -9.36 16.43
CA THR A 164 -4.39 -9.11 16.66
C THR A 164 -5.25 -9.20 15.40
N GLY A 165 -4.65 -9.45 14.23
CA GLY A 165 -5.39 -9.84 13.05
C GLY A 165 -5.11 -9.10 11.74
N MET A 166 -4.19 -8.10 11.70
CA MET A 166 -3.86 -7.39 10.46
C MET A 166 -2.93 -8.22 9.58
N ALA A 167 -3.47 -9.29 9.05
CA ALA A 167 -2.77 -10.21 8.17
C ALA A 167 -3.73 -10.92 7.21
N ARG A 168 -3.18 -11.43 6.10
CA ARG A 168 -3.84 -12.24 5.08
C ARG A 168 -2.87 -13.30 4.55
N VAL A 169 -3.44 -14.29 3.90
CA VAL A 169 -2.69 -15.26 3.11
C VAL A 169 -2.99 -15.02 1.64
N VAL A 170 -1.96 -14.73 0.86
CA VAL A 170 -2.01 -14.72 -0.60
C VAL A 170 -1.71 -16.14 -1.08
N SER A 171 -2.61 -16.71 -1.87
CA SER A 171 -2.56 -18.12 -2.28
C SER A 171 -2.66 -18.24 -3.79
N TYR A 172 -1.69 -18.89 -4.39
CA TYR A 172 -1.71 -19.17 -5.83
C TYR A 172 -2.73 -20.27 -6.16
N GLU A 173 -3.59 -20.01 -7.14
CA GLU A 173 -4.56 -21.00 -7.63
C GLU A 173 -3.84 -22.18 -8.29
N GLY A 174 -4.31 -23.40 -8.03
CA GLY A 174 -3.71 -24.63 -8.57
C GLY A 174 -2.50 -25.15 -7.79
N SER A 175 -1.99 -24.42 -6.82
CA SER A 175 -1.02 -24.96 -5.89
C SER A 175 -1.75 -25.71 -4.78
N GLU A 176 -2.08 -26.98 -5.02
CA GLU A 176 -2.62 -27.82 -3.97
C GLU A 176 -1.59 -27.91 -2.83
N ARG A 177 -2.07 -27.62 -1.64
CA ARG A 177 -1.27 -27.75 -0.43
C ARG A 177 -0.90 -29.22 -0.28
N ASP A 178 0.39 -29.55 -0.34
CA ASP A 178 0.84 -30.85 0.12
C ASP A 178 0.35 -31.03 1.57
N SER A 179 -0.60 -31.93 1.75
CA SER A 179 -1.22 -32.21 3.05
C SER A 179 -0.19 -32.69 4.09
N ARG A 180 1.02 -32.98 3.66
CA ARG A 180 2.14 -33.38 4.50
C ARG A 180 2.93 -32.21 5.08
N LEU A 181 2.73 -30.99 4.55
CA LEU A 181 3.33 -29.80 5.14
C LEU A 181 2.48 -29.38 6.34
N ALA A 182 3.15 -29.20 7.48
CA ALA A 182 2.54 -28.72 8.71
C ALA A 182 1.66 -27.49 8.45
N PRO A 183 0.56 -27.30 9.19
CA PRO A 183 -0.25 -26.10 9.08
C PRO A 183 0.66 -24.88 9.16
N PHE A 184 0.44 -23.91 8.26
CA PHE A 184 1.11 -22.60 8.28
C PHE A 184 1.36 -22.20 9.74
N PRO A 185 2.54 -21.66 10.11
CA PRO A 185 2.98 -21.53 11.51
C PRO A 185 2.09 -20.59 12.36
N TYR A 186 0.80 -20.69 12.18
CA TYR A 186 -0.20 -20.10 13.07
C TYR A 186 0.03 -20.59 14.52
N ALA A 187 0.52 -21.81 14.66
CA ALA A 187 0.89 -22.35 15.95
C ALA A 187 2.17 -21.74 16.55
N MET A 188 3.03 -21.14 15.76
CA MET A 188 4.22 -20.44 16.27
C MET A 188 3.90 -19.04 16.80
N ILE A 189 2.88 -18.39 16.26
CA ILE A 189 2.47 -17.03 16.71
C ILE A 189 1.90 -17.08 18.14
N ASN A 190 1.32 -18.19 18.52
CA ASN A 190 0.71 -18.37 19.86
C ASN A 190 1.70 -18.94 20.91
N LYS A 191 2.94 -19.20 20.56
CA LYS A 191 3.97 -19.75 21.49
C LYS A 191 5.12 -18.78 21.80
N MET A 192 5.03 -17.54 21.30
CA MET A 192 5.96 -16.47 21.65
C MET A 192 5.36 -15.50 22.66
#